data_683072d45ec0439b92cbac0d1c843281
#
_entry.id   683072d45ec0439b92cbac0d1c843281
#
_cell.length_a   1.000
_cell.length_b   1.000
_cell.length_c   1.000
_cell.angle_alpha   90.00
_cell.angle_beta   90.00
_cell.angle_gamma   90.00
#
_symmetry.space_group_name_H-M   'P 1'
#
loop_
_entity.id
_entity.type
_entity.pdbx_description
1 polymer ?
#
loop_
_entity_poly.entity_id
_entity_poly.type
_entity_poly.pdbx_seq_one_letter_code
_entity_poly.pdbx_strand_id
1 'polypeptide(L)'
;MYEKIQETASWLKERMTTSPKTAIILGTGLGQLASEITDSYTFSYQDIPNFPISTVEGHAGNLIFGKLGGKDILAMKGRFHFYEGYDMKDVTFPIRIMHELGIETLFVSNASGGMNPSFNIGDLMIITDHINMFPEHPLRGRNFPTGPRFPDMHEAYDHKLIELADFIAKEKNIKVQHGVYIGVQGPTFETPAEYRMYHKMGGDAVGMSTVPEVIVARHSGIKVFGISVITDLGGFDVPVKVSHEEVQEAANTAQPRMTEIMREMIKRS
;
A
#
# COMPACT_ATOMS: atom_id res chain seq x y z
N MET A 1 22.73 -3.80 4.72
CA MET A 1 21.26 -3.70 4.81
C MET A 1 20.75 -3.90 6.24
N TYR A 2 21.01 -5.04 6.91
CA TYR A 2 20.50 -5.28 8.27
C TYR A 2 20.97 -4.23 9.29
N GLU A 3 22.23 -3.87 9.28
CA GLU A 3 22.80 -2.81 10.12
C GLU A 3 22.10 -1.46 9.91
N LYS A 4 21.83 -1.10 8.65
CA LYS A 4 21.06 0.11 8.31
C LYS A 4 19.64 0.09 8.89
N ILE A 5 18.97 -1.08 8.85
CA ILE A 5 17.64 -1.24 9.45
C ILE A 5 17.70 -1.00 10.96
N GLN A 6 18.67 -1.59 11.65
CA GLN A 6 18.84 -1.43 13.11
C GLN A 6 19.17 0.01 13.48
N GLU A 7 20.08 0.65 12.74
CA GLU A 7 20.43 2.07 12.94
C GLU A 7 19.21 2.98 12.81
N THR A 8 18.45 2.83 11.70
CA THR A 8 17.25 3.64 11.45
C THR A 8 16.17 3.39 12.51
N ALA A 9 15.93 2.12 12.85
CA ALA A 9 14.95 1.78 13.88
C ALA A 9 15.32 2.33 15.24
N SER A 10 16.60 2.27 15.63
CA SER A 10 17.11 2.83 16.88
C SER A 10 16.93 4.34 16.90
N TRP A 11 17.31 5.02 15.81
CA TRP A 11 17.16 6.46 15.68
C TRP A 11 15.69 6.93 15.84
N LEU A 12 14.74 6.17 15.25
CA LEU A 12 13.31 6.43 15.41
C LEU A 12 12.82 6.14 16.83
N LYS A 13 13.21 5.00 17.43
CA LYS A 13 12.83 4.62 18.81
C LYS A 13 13.23 5.66 19.85
N GLU A 14 14.40 6.29 19.69
CA GLU A 14 14.86 7.36 20.57
C GLU A 14 14.01 8.63 20.51
N ARG A 15 13.28 8.81 19.41
CA ARG A 15 12.49 10.02 19.10
C ARG A 15 10.98 9.79 19.15
N MET A 16 10.57 8.52 19.20
CA MET A 16 9.15 8.17 19.31
C MET A 16 8.66 8.41 20.74
N THR A 17 7.49 9.03 20.85
CA THR A 17 6.78 9.22 22.12
C THR A 17 5.67 8.19 22.33
N THR A 18 5.36 7.38 21.30
CA THR A 18 4.33 6.34 21.31
C THR A 18 4.89 5.05 20.70
N SER A 19 4.20 3.94 20.91
CA SER A 19 4.57 2.62 20.36
C SER A 19 3.44 2.07 19.52
N PRO A 20 3.22 2.61 18.31
CA PRO A 20 2.11 2.18 17.45
C PRO A 20 2.24 0.71 17.08
N LYS A 21 1.09 0.01 17.03
CA LYS A 21 0.96 -1.35 16.53
C LYS A 21 0.44 -1.41 15.10
N THR A 22 -0.05 -0.28 14.62
CA THR A 22 -0.66 -0.14 13.31
C THR A 22 0.14 0.85 12.46
N ALA A 23 0.44 0.44 11.24
CA ALA A 23 1.00 1.34 10.22
C ALA A 23 0.06 1.46 9.01
N ILE A 24 0.16 2.59 8.32
CA ILE A 24 -0.57 2.85 7.10
C ILE A 24 0.35 3.46 6.04
N ILE A 25 0.29 2.96 4.81
CA ILE A 25 0.91 3.58 3.65
C ILE A 25 -0.16 4.34 2.88
N LEU A 26 -0.08 5.66 2.94
CA LEU A 26 -0.97 6.58 2.26
C LEU A 26 -0.54 6.71 0.80
N GLY A 27 -1.07 5.83 -0.05
CA GLY A 27 -0.89 5.91 -1.50
C GLY A 27 -1.81 6.96 -2.13
N THR A 28 -1.82 7.00 -3.46
CA THR A 28 -2.73 7.84 -4.25
C THR A 28 -4.18 7.62 -3.80
N GLY A 29 -4.91 8.70 -3.53
CA GLY A 29 -6.30 8.66 -3.04
C GLY A 29 -6.47 8.67 -1.51
N LEU A 30 -5.39 8.67 -0.69
CA LEU A 30 -5.52 8.80 0.77
C LEU A 30 -4.77 9.99 1.39
N GLY A 31 -4.37 10.97 0.58
CA GLY A 31 -3.64 12.14 1.08
C GLY A 31 -4.38 12.92 2.19
N GLN A 32 -5.72 12.98 2.14
CA GLN A 32 -6.53 13.65 3.16
C GLN A 32 -6.57 12.91 4.49
N LEU A 33 -6.46 11.58 4.50
CA LEU A 33 -6.44 10.82 5.76
C LEU A 33 -5.30 11.28 6.68
N ALA A 34 -4.19 11.75 6.11
CA ALA A 34 -3.10 12.34 6.88
C ALA A 34 -3.53 13.56 7.71
N SER A 35 -4.51 14.34 7.25
CA SER A 35 -5.02 15.52 7.97
C SER A 35 -5.94 15.17 9.15
N GLU A 36 -6.43 13.92 9.22
CA GLU A 36 -7.22 13.43 10.34
C GLU A 36 -6.34 12.87 11.49
N ILE A 37 -5.02 12.77 11.27
CA ILE A 37 -4.09 12.31 12.31
C ILE A 37 -3.88 13.44 13.32
N THR A 38 -4.30 13.20 14.54
CA THR A 38 -4.18 14.14 15.66
C THR A 38 -2.95 13.84 16.52
N ASP A 39 -2.56 14.77 17.39
CA ASP A 39 -1.39 14.65 18.28
C ASP A 39 -0.13 14.20 17.51
N SER A 40 0.01 14.68 16.26
CA SER A 40 1.01 14.16 15.32
C SER A 40 2.33 14.90 15.39
N TYR A 41 3.40 14.15 15.18
CA TYR A 41 4.73 14.68 14.86
C TYR A 41 5.28 13.96 13.64
N THR A 42 6.13 14.64 12.89
CA THR A 42 6.52 14.22 11.55
C THR A 42 8.03 14.27 11.39
N PHE A 43 8.58 13.24 10.75
CA PHE A 43 9.95 13.24 10.25
C PHE A 43 9.93 13.25 8.72
N SER A 44 10.68 14.19 8.10
CA SER A 44 10.95 14.10 6.67
C SER A 44 11.81 12.87 6.38
N TYR A 45 11.56 12.16 5.28
CA TYR A 45 12.38 11.00 4.89
C TYR A 45 13.86 11.37 4.78
N GLN A 46 14.16 12.61 4.37
CA GLN A 46 15.54 13.11 4.25
C GLN A 46 16.27 13.18 5.58
N ASP A 47 15.56 13.35 6.69
CA ASP A 47 16.13 13.48 8.03
C ASP A 47 16.31 12.11 8.72
N ILE A 48 15.70 11.06 8.16
CA ILE A 48 15.77 9.70 8.73
C ILE A 48 17.00 8.99 8.14
N PRO A 49 17.95 8.52 8.95
CA PRO A 49 19.13 7.81 8.46
C PRO A 49 18.78 6.64 7.55
N ASN A 50 19.48 6.50 6.43
CA ASN A 50 19.33 5.43 5.44
C ASN A 50 17.96 5.34 4.75
N PHE A 51 17.02 6.23 5.03
CA PHE A 51 15.70 6.18 4.41
C PHE A 51 15.80 6.64 2.94
N PRO A 52 15.09 5.98 1.99
CA PRO A 52 15.04 6.47 0.62
C PRO A 52 14.33 7.82 0.54
N ILE A 53 14.57 8.55 -0.54
CA ILE A 53 13.93 9.86 -0.81
C ILE A 53 12.85 9.65 -1.87
N SER A 54 11.60 10.03 -1.58
CA SER A 54 10.54 9.98 -2.59
C SER A 54 10.80 11.00 -3.70
N THR A 55 10.76 10.56 -4.94
CA THR A 55 10.99 11.40 -6.14
C THR A 55 9.71 11.65 -6.93
N VAL A 56 8.61 11.00 -6.54
CA VAL A 56 7.32 11.12 -7.22
C VAL A 56 6.61 12.40 -6.79
N GLU A 57 6.17 13.21 -7.77
CA GLU A 57 5.38 14.40 -7.54
C GLU A 57 4.10 14.08 -6.77
N GLY A 58 3.79 14.88 -5.74
CA GLY A 58 2.65 14.64 -4.83
C GLY A 58 2.93 13.69 -3.66
N HIS A 59 4.09 13.03 -3.61
CA HIS A 59 4.53 12.25 -2.45
C HIS A 59 5.37 13.13 -1.53
N ALA A 60 4.78 13.58 -0.42
CA ALA A 60 5.42 14.53 0.49
C ALA A 60 6.66 14.01 1.23
N GLY A 61 6.92 12.68 1.16
CA GLY A 61 8.11 12.06 1.74
C GLY A 61 8.19 12.24 3.27
N ASN A 62 7.12 11.93 3.99
CA ASN A 62 7.03 12.12 5.44
C ASN A 62 6.59 10.84 6.17
N LEU A 63 7.23 10.59 7.30
CA LEU A 63 6.82 9.60 8.29
C LEU A 63 6.11 10.32 9.43
N ILE A 64 4.85 9.98 9.66
CA ILE A 64 3.97 10.65 10.62
C ILE A 64 3.63 9.67 11.74
N PHE A 65 3.86 10.06 12.97
CA PHE A 65 3.37 9.39 14.16
C PHE A 65 2.25 10.23 14.75
N GLY A 66 1.18 9.59 15.21
CA GLY A 66 0.05 10.31 15.78
C GLY A 66 -1.12 9.38 16.08
N LYS A 67 -2.30 9.95 16.27
CA LYS A 67 -3.53 9.19 16.54
C LYS A 67 -4.51 9.28 15.39
N LEU A 68 -5.07 8.14 15.01
CA LEU A 68 -6.18 8.05 14.06
C LEU A 68 -7.26 7.15 14.64
N GLY A 69 -8.50 7.65 14.70
CA GLY A 69 -9.58 6.91 15.35
C GLY A 69 -9.34 6.59 16.86
N GLY A 70 -8.46 7.35 17.51
CA GLY A 70 -8.07 7.15 18.92
C GLY A 70 -6.93 6.13 19.13
N LYS A 71 -6.41 5.52 18.08
CA LYS A 71 -5.28 4.57 18.12
C LYS A 71 -3.98 5.25 17.72
N ASP A 72 -2.89 4.89 18.38
CA ASP A 72 -1.55 5.31 17.95
C ASP A 72 -1.19 4.61 16.63
N ILE A 73 -0.77 5.39 15.63
CA ILE A 73 -0.40 4.89 14.32
C ILE A 73 0.93 5.47 13.85
N LEU A 74 1.53 4.75 12.89
CA LEU A 74 2.60 5.22 12.04
C LEU A 74 2.08 5.33 10.61
N ALA A 75 2.16 6.52 10.00
CA ALA A 75 1.73 6.72 8.63
C ALA A 75 2.89 7.14 7.72
N MET A 76 3.04 6.48 6.59
CA MET A 76 3.88 6.94 5.49
C MET A 76 3.05 7.83 4.57
N LYS A 77 3.35 9.11 4.51
CA LYS A 77 2.80 10.03 3.51
C LYS A 77 3.72 10.09 2.30
N GLY A 78 3.53 9.16 1.39
CA GLY A 78 4.38 8.85 0.26
C GLY A 78 4.98 7.45 0.37
N ARG A 79 5.24 6.84 -0.79
CA ARG A 79 5.87 5.50 -0.91
C ARG A 79 6.99 5.55 -1.92
N PHE A 80 7.76 4.46 -2.01
CA PHE A 80 8.81 4.26 -3.00
C PHE A 80 8.35 3.26 -4.05
N HIS A 81 8.66 3.55 -5.32
CA HIS A 81 8.31 2.66 -6.41
C HIS A 81 9.56 2.14 -7.10
N PHE A 82 9.47 0.94 -7.62
CA PHE A 82 10.58 0.31 -8.32
C PHE A 82 10.99 1.10 -9.58
N TYR A 83 10.03 1.73 -10.27
CA TYR A 83 10.31 2.54 -11.45
C TYR A 83 11.09 3.84 -11.15
N GLU A 84 11.21 4.25 -9.90
CA GLU A 84 12.04 5.40 -9.50
C GLU A 84 13.55 5.09 -9.58
N GLY A 85 13.91 3.82 -9.86
CA GLY A 85 15.29 3.37 -9.96
C GLY A 85 15.88 2.78 -8.69
N TYR A 86 15.05 2.60 -7.66
CA TYR A 86 15.42 1.93 -6.42
C TYR A 86 15.50 0.42 -6.58
N ASP A 87 16.48 -0.21 -5.94
CA ASP A 87 16.46 -1.65 -5.74
C ASP A 87 15.25 -2.08 -4.92
N MET A 88 14.74 -3.29 -5.15
CA MET A 88 13.57 -3.80 -4.45
C MET A 88 13.73 -3.80 -2.91
N LYS A 89 14.98 -3.90 -2.43
CA LYS A 89 15.30 -3.82 -1.01
C LYS A 89 15.12 -2.42 -0.43
N ASP A 90 15.34 -1.38 -1.22
CA ASP A 90 15.17 0.01 -0.81
C ASP A 90 13.67 0.37 -0.86
N VAL A 91 12.95 -0.08 -1.89
CA VAL A 91 11.48 0.05 -1.97
C VAL A 91 10.81 -0.50 -0.72
N THR A 92 11.29 -1.64 -0.20
CA THR A 92 10.71 -2.33 0.95
C THR A 92 11.41 -2.06 2.28
N PHE A 93 12.41 -1.18 2.29
CA PHE A 93 13.14 -0.80 3.51
C PHE A 93 12.23 -0.29 4.63
N PRO A 94 11.24 0.58 4.36
CA PRO A 94 10.31 1.04 5.40
C PRO A 94 9.55 -0.08 6.10
N ILE A 95 9.19 -1.14 5.38
CA ILE A 95 8.44 -2.27 5.96
C ILE A 95 9.33 -3.02 6.98
N ARG A 96 10.63 -3.15 6.69
CA ARG A 96 11.59 -3.71 7.65
C ARG A 96 11.72 -2.85 8.91
N ILE A 97 11.70 -1.52 8.74
CA ILE A 97 11.70 -0.58 9.87
C ILE A 97 10.42 -0.73 10.69
N MET A 98 9.26 -0.81 10.04
CA MET A 98 7.97 -1.03 10.73
C MET A 98 8.00 -2.28 11.62
N HIS A 99 8.57 -3.39 11.14
CA HIS A 99 8.75 -4.59 11.94
C HIS A 99 9.61 -4.34 13.18
N GLU A 100 10.76 -3.66 13.02
CA GLU A 100 11.67 -3.34 14.14
C GLU A 100 11.03 -2.37 15.15
N LEU A 101 10.09 -1.53 14.71
CA LEU A 101 9.31 -0.64 15.59
C LEU A 101 8.15 -1.38 16.30
N GLY A 102 7.91 -2.64 15.96
CA GLY A 102 6.87 -3.48 16.59
C GLY A 102 5.49 -3.29 16.01
N ILE A 103 5.39 -2.88 14.73
CA ILE A 103 4.13 -2.85 13.98
C ILE A 103 3.63 -4.28 13.78
N GLU A 104 2.36 -4.50 14.03
CA GLU A 104 1.68 -5.79 13.93
C GLU A 104 0.68 -5.83 12.77
N THR A 105 0.18 -4.66 12.35
CA THR A 105 -0.80 -4.54 11.26
C THR A 105 -0.41 -3.41 10.31
N LEU A 106 -0.43 -3.71 9.01
CA LEU A 106 -0.15 -2.76 7.93
C LEU A 106 -1.39 -2.59 7.04
N PHE A 107 -1.80 -1.35 6.87
CA PHE A 107 -2.82 -0.95 5.91
C PHE A 107 -2.13 -0.33 4.69
N VAL A 108 -2.45 -0.81 3.50
CA VAL A 108 -1.90 -0.28 2.25
C VAL A 108 -3.01 0.19 1.32
N SER A 109 -2.79 1.31 0.67
CA SER A 109 -3.71 1.83 -0.36
C SER A 109 -2.97 2.18 -1.64
N ASN A 110 -3.67 2.11 -2.75
CA ASN A 110 -3.14 2.48 -4.06
C ASN A 110 -4.25 2.93 -5.02
N ALA A 111 -3.84 3.47 -6.17
CA ALA A 111 -4.62 3.62 -7.37
C ALA A 111 -4.23 2.52 -8.37
N SER A 112 -5.17 2.01 -9.14
CA SER A 112 -4.94 0.93 -10.10
C SER A 112 -5.86 0.98 -11.31
N GLY A 113 -5.38 0.49 -12.45
CA GLY A 113 -6.19 0.25 -13.64
C GLY A 113 -7.03 -1.02 -13.48
N GLY A 114 -8.35 -0.91 -13.72
CA GLY A 114 -9.29 -2.02 -13.62
C GLY A 114 -9.32 -2.86 -14.90
N MET A 115 -9.35 -4.18 -14.73
CA MET A 115 -9.44 -5.16 -15.81
C MET A 115 -10.71 -6.02 -15.73
N ASN A 116 -11.38 -5.99 -14.58
CA ASN A 116 -12.63 -6.72 -14.39
C ASN A 116 -13.80 -5.94 -15.06
N PRO A 117 -14.57 -6.57 -15.97
CA PRO A 117 -15.68 -5.92 -16.68
C PRO A 117 -16.80 -5.39 -15.78
N SER A 118 -16.88 -5.87 -14.53
CA SER A 118 -17.89 -5.42 -13.57
C SER A 118 -17.49 -4.17 -12.79
N PHE A 119 -16.21 -3.72 -12.92
CA PHE A 119 -15.71 -2.56 -12.22
C PHE A 119 -16.03 -1.26 -12.95
N ASN A 120 -16.14 -0.19 -12.19
CA ASN A 120 -16.29 1.17 -12.68
C ASN A 120 -15.17 2.06 -12.15
N ILE A 121 -14.86 3.12 -12.87
CA ILE A 121 -13.95 4.16 -12.39
C ILE A 121 -14.51 4.73 -11.09
N GLY A 122 -13.64 4.83 -10.08
CA GLY A 122 -14.00 5.27 -8.74
C GLY A 122 -14.49 4.14 -7.82
N ASP A 123 -14.61 2.90 -8.27
CA ASP A 123 -14.88 1.76 -7.39
C ASP A 123 -13.72 1.57 -6.39
N LEU A 124 -14.05 1.16 -5.18
CA LEU A 124 -13.10 0.71 -4.17
C LEU A 124 -13.01 -0.81 -4.24
N MET A 125 -11.81 -1.34 -4.47
CA MET A 125 -11.54 -2.78 -4.50
C MET A 125 -10.74 -3.19 -3.26
N ILE A 126 -11.32 -4.03 -2.41
CA ILE A 126 -10.59 -4.74 -1.36
C ILE A 126 -9.71 -5.78 -2.05
N ILE A 127 -8.41 -5.73 -1.79
CA ILE A 127 -7.46 -6.67 -2.37
C ILE A 127 -7.51 -7.97 -1.56
N THR A 128 -7.87 -9.05 -2.22
CA THR A 128 -7.97 -10.38 -1.60
C THR A 128 -6.76 -11.26 -1.86
N ASP A 129 -6.05 -11.01 -2.97
CA ASP A 129 -4.84 -11.71 -3.36
C ASP A 129 -4.04 -10.87 -4.36
N HIS A 130 -2.84 -11.31 -4.72
CA HIS A 130 -2.04 -10.64 -5.73
C HIS A 130 -1.26 -11.58 -6.64
N ILE A 131 -0.90 -11.07 -7.81
CA ILE A 131 0.08 -11.68 -8.73
C ILE A 131 1.30 -10.76 -8.82
N ASN A 132 2.47 -11.30 -8.51
CA ASN A 132 3.73 -10.56 -8.56
C ASN A 132 4.38 -10.68 -9.95
N MET A 133 4.34 -9.59 -10.72
CA MET A 133 4.97 -9.47 -12.03
C MET A 133 6.18 -8.52 -12.02
N PHE A 134 6.68 -8.13 -10.85
CA PHE A 134 7.93 -7.38 -10.74
C PHE A 134 9.12 -8.23 -11.21
N PRO A 135 10.12 -7.63 -11.90
CA PRO A 135 11.29 -8.35 -12.38
C PRO A 135 12.23 -8.78 -11.27
N GLU A 136 12.13 -8.19 -10.09
CA GLU A 136 12.92 -8.51 -8.91
C GLU A 136 12.00 -8.84 -7.72
N HIS A 137 12.39 -9.87 -6.94
CA HIS A 137 11.66 -10.30 -5.75
C HIS A 137 12.30 -9.70 -4.48
N PRO A 138 11.52 -9.06 -3.56
CA PRO A 138 12.07 -8.36 -2.39
C PRO A 138 12.79 -9.27 -1.39
N LEU A 139 12.54 -10.58 -1.43
CA LEU A 139 13.22 -11.57 -0.58
C LEU A 139 14.38 -12.28 -1.27
N ARG A 140 14.75 -11.84 -2.50
CA ARG A 140 15.90 -12.40 -3.22
C ARG A 140 17.21 -12.12 -2.48
N GLY A 141 18.06 -13.14 -2.34
CA GLY A 141 19.37 -13.05 -1.70
C GLY A 141 19.39 -13.69 -0.32
N ARG A 142 20.27 -13.21 0.58
CA ARG A 142 20.38 -13.72 1.95
C ARG A 142 19.09 -13.44 2.72
N ASN A 143 18.59 -14.46 3.43
CA ASN A 143 17.39 -14.29 4.25
C ASN A 143 17.61 -13.32 5.42
N PHE A 144 16.60 -12.53 5.72
CA PHE A 144 16.56 -11.69 6.91
C PHE A 144 16.09 -12.51 8.12
N PRO A 145 16.63 -12.24 9.32
CA PRO A 145 16.28 -13.00 10.53
C PRO A 145 14.84 -12.74 11.03
N THR A 146 14.13 -11.80 10.41
CA THR A 146 12.75 -11.41 10.77
C THR A 146 11.69 -12.41 10.32
N GLY A 147 12.05 -13.41 9.51
CA GLY A 147 11.09 -14.39 9.01
C GLY A 147 11.76 -15.62 8.36
N PRO A 148 10.96 -16.62 7.97
CA PRO A 148 11.44 -17.84 7.36
C PRO A 148 12.00 -17.60 5.95
N ARG A 149 12.89 -18.49 5.48
CA ARG A 149 13.44 -18.41 4.11
C ARG A 149 12.35 -18.53 3.04
N PHE A 150 11.32 -19.32 3.33
CA PHE A 150 10.18 -19.60 2.45
C PHE A 150 8.89 -19.28 3.20
N PRO A 151 8.45 -18.01 3.21
CA PRO A 151 7.21 -17.61 3.85
C PRO A 151 6.00 -18.18 3.09
N ASP A 152 5.00 -18.60 3.85
CA ASP A 152 3.70 -18.91 3.28
C ASP A 152 2.96 -17.62 2.91
N MET A 153 2.42 -17.58 1.69
CA MET A 153 1.67 -16.45 1.15
C MET A 153 0.19 -16.79 0.88
N HIS A 154 -0.29 -17.94 1.38
CA HIS A 154 -1.69 -18.36 1.21
C HIS A 154 -2.69 -17.32 1.74
N GLU A 155 -2.33 -16.66 2.83
CA GLU A 155 -3.11 -15.56 3.41
C GLU A 155 -2.27 -14.27 3.35
N ALA A 156 -1.94 -13.80 2.14
CA ALA A 156 -1.15 -12.58 1.95
C ALA A 156 -1.87 -11.33 2.52
N TYR A 157 -3.19 -11.32 2.42
CA TYR A 157 -4.08 -10.32 3.03
C TYR A 157 -4.91 -11.01 4.12
N ASP A 158 -4.98 -10.40 5.30
CA ASP A 158 -5.61 -10.98 6.49
C ASP A 158 -7.13 -11.05 6.32
N HIS A 159 -7.70 -12.25 6.38
CA HIS A 159 -9.13 -12.49 6.16
C HIS A 159 -10.00 -11.76 7.17
N LYS A 160 -9.57 -11.64 8.44
CA LYS A 160 -10.34 -10.93 9.47
C LYS A 160 -10.40 -9.43 9.20
N LEU A 161 -9.33 -8.86 8.65
CA LEU A 161 -9.33 -7.46 8.23
C LEU A 161 -10.21 -7.25 7.00
N ILE A 162 -10.26 -8.19 6.05
CA ILE A 162 -11.18 -8.15 4.92
C ILE A 162 -12.63 -8.21 5.42
N GLU A 163 -12.97 -9.17 6.28
CA GLU A 163 -14.32 -9.29 6.89
C GLU A 163 -14.73 -8.01 7.65
N LEU A 164 -13.79 -7.40 8.37
CA LEU A 164 -14.02 -6.12 9.07
C LEU A 164 -14.31 -4.99 8.08
N ALA A 165 -13.57 -4.92 6.96
CA ALA A 165 -13.79 -3.93 5.91
C ALA A 165 -15.17 -4.09 5.27
N ASP A 166 -15.59 -5.32 4.97
CA ASP A 166 -16.91 -5.64 4.42
C ASP A 166 -18.04 -5.24 5.38
N PHE A 167 -17.86 -5.55 6.67
CA PHE A 167 -18.83 -5.14 7.70
C PHE A 167 -18.97 -3.63 7.76
N ILE A 168 -17.86 -2.89 7.78
CA ILE A 168 -17.84 -1.43 7.79
C ILE A 168 -18.44 -0.86 6.51
N ALA A 169 -18.07 -1.37 5.35
CA ALA A 169 -18.59 -0.92 4.07
C ALA A 169 -20.13 -1.08 4.01
N LYS A 170 -20.65 -2.21 4.48
CA LYS A 170 -22.09 -2.45 4.59
C LYS A 170 -22.76 -1.48 5.57
N GLU A 171 -22.18 -1.29 6.77
CA GLU A 171 -22.69 -0.36 7.80
C GLU A 171 -22.78 1.07 7.28
N LYS A 172 -21.77 1.49 6.53
CA LYS A 172 -21.65 2.85 5.95
C LYS A 172 -22.34 3.01 4.60
N ASN A 173 -22.96 1.95 4.09
CA ASN A 173 -23.57 1.92 2.75
C ASN A 173 -22.58 2.33 1.64
N ILE A 174 -21.34 1.88 1.75
CA ILE A 174 -20.29 2.07 0.76
C ILE A 174 -20.16 0.79 -0.06
N LYS A 175 -20.36 0.89 -1.37
CA LYS A 175 -20.14 -0.23 -2.29
C LYS A 175 -18.64 -0.50 -2.40
N VAL A 176 -18.25 -1.76 -2.22
CA VAL A 176 -16.87 -2.25 -2.43
C VAL A 176 -16.88 -3.43 -3.40
N GLN A 177 -15.80 -3.59 -4.13
CA GLN A 177 -15.47 -4.73 -4.95
C GLN A 177 -14.40 -5.57 -4.24
N HIS A 178 -14.18 -6.79 -4.71
CA HIS A 178 -13.08 -7.64 -4.29
C HIS A 178 -12.31 -8.09 -5.52
N GLY A 179 -11.00 -8.26 -5.39
CA GLY A 179 -10.23 -8.69 -6.54
C GLY A 179 -8.77 -8.98 -6.27
N VAL A 180 -8.16 -9.55 -7.30
CA VAL A 180 -6.73 -9.88 -7.36
C VAL A 180 -5.97 -8.69 -7.98
N TYR A 181 -4.98 -8.19 -7.25
CA TYR A 181 -4.12 -7.09 -7.71
C TYR A 181 -2.87 -7.63 -8.40
N ILE A 182 -2.58 -7.18 -9.62
CA ILE A 182 -1.32 -7.46 -10.30
C ILE A 182 -0.33 -6.33 -10.06
N GLY A 183 0.82 -6.66 -9.47
CA GLY A 183 1.91 -5.72 -9.28
C GLY A 183 2.90 -5.79 -10.43
N VAL A 184 3.12 -4.65 -11.12
CA VAL A 184 4.03 -4.51 -12.27
C VAL A 184 5.08 -3.43 -12.03
N GLN A 185 6.13 -3.41 -12.85
CA GLN A 185 7.22 -2.45 -12.71
C GLN A 185 6.80 -1.01 -13.04
N GLY A 186 6.06 -0.78 -14.12
CA GLY A 186 5.92 0.56 -14.72
C GLY A 186 7.22 1.04 -15.39
N PRO A 187 7.40 2.36 -15.66
CA PRO A 187 6.49 3.47 -15.36
C PRO A 187 5.40 3.71 -16.43
N THR A 188 5.36 2.93 -17.50
CA THR A 188 4.32 3.09 -18.52
C THR A 188 3.01 2.51 -18.04
N PHE A 189 1.89 3.17 -18.40
CA PHE A 189 0.58 2.52 -18.33
C PHE A 189 0.54 1.34 -19.30
N GLU A 190 -0.34 0.40 -19.03
CA GLU A 190 -0.46 -0.85 -19.74
C GLU A 190 -1.03 -0.65 -21.14
N THR A 191 -0.52 -1.41 -22.08
CA THR A 191 -1.14 -1.54 -23.41
C THR A 191 -2.45 -2.33 -23.31
N PRO A 192 -3.40 -2.17 -24.27
CA PRO A 192 -4.61 -2.99 -24.29
C PRO A 192 -4.33 -4.51 -24.34
N ALA A 193 -3.17 -4.93 -24.88
CA ALA A 193 -2.79 -6.33 -24.91
C ALA A 193 -2.32 -6.83 -23.52
N GLU A 194 -1.61 -5.99 -22.75
CA GLU A 194 -1.19 -6.29 -21.38
C GLU A 194 -2.40 -6.38 -20.46
N TYR A 195 -3.36 -5.46 -20.54
CA TYR A 195 -4.62 -5.55 -19.79
C TYR A 195 -5.34 -6.88 -20.04
N ARG A 196 -5.51 -7.27 -21.33
CA ARG A 196 -6.12 -8.56 -21.66
C ARG A 196 -5.31 -9.76 -21.17
N MET A 197 -3.99 -9.69 -21.20
CA MET A 197 -3.12 -10.74 -20.69
C MET A 197 -3.29 -10.89 -19.19
N TYR A 198 -3.19 -9.80 -18.43
CA TYR A 198 -3.29 -9.79 -16.99
C TYR A 198 -4.68 -10.25 -16.51
N HIS A 199 -5.74 -9.83 -17.17
CA HIS A 199 -7.08 -10.32 -16.87
C HIS A 199 -7.20 -11.84 -17.08
N LYS A 200 -6.64 -12.37 -18.19
CA LYS A 200 -6.62 -13.82 -18.45
C LYS A 200 -5.79 -14.61 -17.42
N MET A 201 -4.81 -13.99 -16.79
CA MET A 201 -4.04 -14.57 -15.69
C MET A 201 -4.82 -14.59 -14.35
N GLY A 202 -5.99 -14.00 -14.31
CA GLY A 202 -6.83 -13.94 -13.10
C GLY A 202 -6.71 -12.64 -12.31
N GLY A 203 -6.12 -11.58 -12.87
CA GLY A 203 -6.08 -10.25 -12.25
C GLY A 203 -7.36 -9.46 -12.50
N ASP A 204 -7.75 -8.67 -11.52
CA ASP A 204 -8.89 -7.75 -11.56
C ASP A 204 -8.44 -6.29 -11.68
N ALA A 205 -7.28 -5.96 -11.13
CA ALA A 205 -6.67 -4.64 -11.21
C ALA A 205 -5.15 -4.75 -11.32
N VAL A 206 -4.50 -3.73 -11.91
CA VAL A 206 -3.06 -3.64 -12.11
C VAL A 206 -2.51 -2.30 -11.60
N GLY A 207 -1.32 -2.34 -11.02
CA GLY A 207 -0.60 -1.12 -10.61
C GLY A 207 0.85 -1.38 -10.25
N MET A 208 1.56 -0.31 -9.91
CA MET A 208 3.04 -0.28 -9.86
C MET A 208 3.60 -0.28 -8.43
N SER A 209 2.83 -0.80 -7.44
CA SER A 209 3.20 -0.74 -6.01
C SER A 209 2.70 -1.96 -5.23
N THR A 210 2.64 -1.84 -3.91
CA THR A 210 1.89 -2.70 -2.98
C THR A 210 2.41 -4.12 -2.81
N VAL A 211 2.56 -4.90 -3.88
CA VAL A 211 2.96 -6.32 -3.80
C VAL A 211 4.30 -6.52 -3.08
N PRO A 212 5.38 -5.76 -3.38
CA PRO A 212 6.63 -5.90 -2.66
C PRO A 212 6.51 -5.61 -1.17
N GLU A 213 5.72 -4.60 -0.81
CA GLU A 213 5.46 -4.20 0.59
C GLU A 213 4.71 -5.31 1.34
N VAL A 214 3.67 -5.88 0.72
CA VAL A 214 2.89 -7.00 1.28
C VAL A 214 3.78 -8.23 1.49
N ILE A 215 4.60 -8.60 0.51
CA ILE A 215 5.52 -9.75 0.62
C ILE A 215 6.45 -9.59 1.82
N VAL A 216 7.05 -8.40 2.00
CA VAL A 216 7.98 -8.16 3.11
C VAL A 216 7.26 -8.06 4.45
N ALA A 217 6.06 -7.49 4.50
CA ALA A 217 5.23 -7.45 5.70
C ALA A 217 4.87 -8.87 6.16
N ARG A 218 4.38 -9.71 5.27
CA ARG A 218 4.04 -11.11 5.58
C ARG A 218 5.27 -11.93 5.98
N HIS A 219 6.40 -11.76 5.29
CA HIS A 219 7.66 -12.38 5.70
C HIS A 219 8.04 -12.02 7.14
N SER A 220 7.71 -10.81 7.58
CA SER A 220 8.03 -10.29 8.93
C SER A 220 6.90 -10.51 9.94
N GLY A 221 5.86 -11.30 9.60
CA GLY A 221 4.74 -11.63 10.49
C GLY A 221 3.72 -10.50 10.69
N ILE A 222 3.78 -9.44 9.89
CA ILE A 222 2.83 -8.33 9.94
C ILE A 222 1.56 -8.73 9.17
N LYS A 223 0.39 -8.52 9.77
CA LYS A 223 -0.90 -8.66 9.09
C LYS A 223 -1.09 -7.53 8.08
N VAL A 224 -1.71 -7.82 6.94
CA VAL A 224 -1.89 -6.81 5.89
C VAL A 224 -3.34 -6.72 5.47
N PHE A 225 -3.81 -5.48 5.30
CA PHE A 225 -5.03 -5.14 4.58
C PHE A 225 -4.68 -4.23 3.41
N GLY A 226 -5.28 -4.48 2.24
CA GLY A 226 -5.07 -3.68 1.03
C GLY A 226 -6.38 -3.22 0.42
N ILE A 227 -6.42 -1.95 -0.01
CA ILE A 227 -7.55 -1.37 -0.74
C ILE A 227 -7.04 -0.55 -1.92
N SER A 228 -7.73 -0.66 -3.04
CA SER A 228 -7.39 0.02 -4.29
C SER A 228 -8.53 0.91 -4.74
N VAL A 229 -8.22 2.06 -5.32
CA VAL A 229 -9.18 2.83 -6.13
C VAL A 229 -8.98 2.44 -7.57
N ILE A 230 -10.05 2.07 -8.25
CA ILE A 230 -10.05 1.85 -9.70
C ILE A 230 -10.09 3.21 -10.38
N THR A 231 -9.01 3.59 -11.05
CA THR A 231 -8.84 4.94 -11.62
C THR A 231 -9.08 5.02 -13.12
N ASP A 232 -8.94 3.91 -13.78
CA ASP A 232 -9.15 3.74 -15.22
C ASP A 232 -9.57 2.29 -15.51
N LEU A 233 -10.05 2.05 -16.71
CA LEU A 233 -10.47 0.72 -17.15
C LEU A 233 -9.77 0.40 -18.47
N GLY A 234 -9.13 -0.76 -18.54
CA GLY A 234 -8.39 -1.21 -19.71
C GLY A 234 -8.77 -2.61 -20.16
N GLY A 235 -8.35 -2.96 -21.40
CA GLY A 235 -8.54 -4.29 -21.95
C GLY A 235 -9.87 -4.54 -22.65
N PHE A 236 -10.76 -3.57 -22.67
CA PHE A 236 -12.05 -3.60 -23.41
C PHE A 236 -11.88 -3.02 -24.81
N ASP A 237 -12.88 -3.22 -25.70
CA ASP A 237 -12.81 -2.92 -27.13
C ASP A 237 -12.68 -1.42 -27.48
N VAL A 238 -12.79 -0.53 -26.51
CA VAL A 238 -12.59 0.92 -26.70
C VAL A 238 -11.24 1.31 -26.10
N PRO A 239 -10.30 1.85 -26.90
CA PRO A 239 -9.04 2.38 -26.38
C PRO A 239 -9.33 3.60 -25.50
N VAL A 240 -9.15 3.47 -24.21
CA VAL A 240 -9.19 4.62 -23.29
C VAL A 240 -7.77 5.13 -23.16
N LYS A 241 -7.58 6.42 -23.44
CA LYS A 241 -6.32 7.09 -23.17
C LYS A 241 -6.30 7.41 -21.67
N VAL A 242 -5.30 6.92 -20.96
CA VAL A 242 -5.11 7.18 -19.52
C VAL A 242 -4.09 8.30 -19.35
N SER A 243 -4.41 9.29 -18.53
CA SER A 243 -3.47 10.32 -18.10
C SER A 243 -3.32 10.30 -16.57
N HIS A 244 -2.19 10.83 -16.09
CA HIS A 244 -1.96 10.93 -14.65
C HIS A 244 -2.98 11.84 -13.95
N GLU A 245 -3.45 12.88 -14.64
CA GLU A 245 -4.47 13.82 -14.15
C GLU A 245 -5.82 13.11 -13.95
N GLU A 246 -6.25 12.27 -14.91
CA GLU A 246 -7.50 11.51 -14.80
C GLU A 246 -7.43 10.49 -13.66
N VAL A 247 -6.27 9.84 -13.47
CA VAL A 247 -6.00 8.93 -12.33
C VAL A 247 -6.14 9.68 -11.00
N GLN A 248 -5.56 10.89 -10.89
CA GLN A 248 -5.67 11.74 -9.70
C GLN A 248 -7.13 12.16 -9.43
N GLU A 249 -7.87 12.56 -10.45
CA GLU A 249 -9.27 12.99 -10.31
C GLU A 249 -10.18 11.85 -9.83
N ALA A 250 -10.04 10.68 -10.42
CA ALA A 250 -10.78 9.47 -10.01
C ALA A 250 -10.43 9.09 -8.55
N ALA A 251 -9.15 9.14 -8.19
CA ALA A 251 -8.70 8.86 -6.84
C ALA A 251 -9.26 9.87 -5.83
N ASN A 252 -9.24 11.16 -6.14
CA ASN A 252 -9.79 12.22 -5.29
C ASN A 252 -11.30 12.06 -5.07
N THR A 253 -12.04 11.66 -6.11
CA THR A 253 -13.48 11.41 -6.02
C THR A 253 -13.82 10.22 -5.12
N ALA A 254 -13.01 9.17 -5.14
CA ALA A 254 -13.20 7.98 -4.31
C ALA A 254 -12.72 8.16 -2.86
N GLN A 255 -11.81 9.12 -2.64
CA GLN A 255 -11.08 9.34 -1.38
C GLN A 255 -11.96 9.43 -0.14
N PRO A 256 -13.09 10.17 -0.08
CA PRO A 256 -13.89 10.26 1.15
C PRO A 256 -14.42 8.90 1.62
N ARG A 257 -14.82 8.04 0.66
CA ARG A 257 -15.33 6.69 0.95
C ARG A 257 -14.21 5.77 1.46
N MET A 258 -13.05 5.83 0.83
CA MET A 258 -11.89 5.05 1.25
C MET A 258 -11.38 5.49 2.63
N THR A 259 -11.30 6.80 2.87
CA THR A 259 -10.92 7.40 4.16
C THR A 259 -11.86 6.92 5.27
N GLU A 260 -13.18 6.91 5.04
CA GLU A 260 -14.17 6.44 6.01
C GLU A 260 -13.93 4.96 6.40
N ILE A 261 -13.74 4.08 5.40
CA ILE A 261 -13.45 2.65 5.66
C ILE A 261 -12.16 2.52 6.46
N MET A 262 -11.07 3.14 6.00
CA MET A 262 -9.74 2.99 6.61
C MET A 262 -9.71 3.52 8.06
N ARG A 263 -10.34 4.66 8.32
CA ARG A 263 -10.46 5.23 9.67
C ARG A 263 -11.22 4.30 10.61
N GLU A 264 -12.39 3.80 10.20
CA GLU A 264 -13.19 2.90 11.01
C GLU A 264 -12.51 1.55 11.24
N MET A 265 -11.79 1.04 10.24
CA MET A 265 -10.98 -0.17 10.39
C MET A 265 -9.89 0.02 11.45
N ILE A 266 -9.11 1.10 11.37
CA ILE A 266 -8.03 1.39 12.35
C ILE A 266 -8.60 1.53 13.76
N LYS A 267 -9.75 2.19 13.89
CA LYS A 267 -10.44 2.34 15.17
C LYS A 267 -10.86 1.01 15.80
N ARG A 268 -11.22 0.02 14.98
CA ARG A 268 -11.81 -1.27 15.42
C ARG A 268 -10.85 -2.45 15.39
N SER A 269 -9.67 -2.30 14.75
CA SER A 269 -8.62 -3.34 14.67
C SER A 269 -7.79 -3.48 15.96
#